data_18ac18b2043e9e85b70d282d339fbe7a
#
_entry.id   18ac18b2043e9e85b70d282d339fbe7a
#
_cell.length_a   1.000
_cell.length_b   1.000
_cell.length_c   1.000
_cell.angle_alpha   90.00
_cell.angle_beta   90.00
_cell.angle_gamma   90.00
#
_symmetry.space_group_name_H-M   'P 1'
#
loop_
_entity.id
_entity.type
_entity.pdbx_description
1 polymer ?
#
loop_
_entity_poly.entity_id
_entity_poly.type
_entity_poly.pdbx_seq_one_letter_code
_entity_poly.pdbx_strand_id
1 'polypeptide(L)'
;AVRAPVSGRISSVVVVTGDHVRAVQVLLAIHSAVLATAQAQLAEARQARLLAEQTAARAAMLVEQGAGSVMEREQASTALAQSRSEEDRANRALRALGGQGGETDYVLKSPIAGTVVERHVAVGNTVSGDASDTLLTVADLSTVWVVADVYEPDMPYVHEGDATIVTVTALPDRTFEGRVAYVGQVVDQQTRAARARVELSNPDGALRPGMCARVSVQSAERATSEVPKSAVLARRDEYYVFVESGRGSFTRRIVRLGTDHGDDVAILDGLRAGE
;
A
#
# COMPACT_ATOMS: atom_id res chain seq x y z
N ALA A 1 -6.68 2.83 -3.17
CA ALA A 1 -7.74 3.56 -3.88
C ALA A 1 -8.01 2.89 -5.23
N VAL A 2 -9.28 2.69 -5.56
CA VAL A 2 -9.76 2.14 -6.84
C VAL A 2 -10.39 3.27 -7.62
N ARG A 3 -9.94 3.48 -8.87
CA ARG A 3 -10.33 4.61 -9.72
C ARG A 3 -10.98 4.11 -11.00
N ALA A 4 -11.74 4.99 -11.69
CA ALA A 4 -12.35 4.65 -12.98
C ALA A 4 -11.30 4.67 -14.10
N PRO A 5 -11.11 3.60 -14.83
CA PRO A 5 -10.21 3.58 -15.99
C PRO A 5 -10.92 4.06 -17.27
N VAL A 6 -12.25 4.16 -17.25
CA VAL A 6 -13.08 4.60 -18.37
C VAL A 6 -14.12 5.60 -17.90
N SER A 7 -14.47 6.55 -18.77
CA SER A 7 -15.58 7.47 -18.52
C SER A 7 -16.92 6.79 -18.78
N GLY A 8 -17.90 7.09 -17.93
CA GLY A 8 -19.23 6.53 -18.10
C GLY A 8 -20.15 6.79 -16.91
N ARG A 9 -21.28 6.11 -16.88
CA ARG A 9 -22.24 6.14 -15.77
C ARG A 9 -22.21 4.83 -15.00
N ILE A 10 -22.19 4.89 -13.67
CA ILE A 10 -22.26 3.69 -12.83
C ILE A 10 -23.62 3.01 -13.00
N SER A 11 -23.61 1.79 -13.53
CA SER A 11 -24.80 0.97 -13.74
C SER A 11 -25.16 0.15 -12.51
N SER A 12 -24.15 -0.35 -11.79
CA SER A 12 -24.37 -1.11 -10.56
C SER A 12 -23.20 -0.97 -9.59
N VAL A 13 -23.49 -1.06 -8.29
CA VAL A 13 -22.50 -1.13 -7.21
C VAL A 13 -22.86 -2.36 -6.36
N VAL A 14 -21.93 -3.30 -6.25
CA VAL A 14 -22.18 -4.61 -5.62
C VAL A 14 -21.72 -4.62 -4.17
N VAL A 15 -20.86 -3.69 -3.77
CA VAL A 15 -20.22 -3.66 -2.45
C VAL A 15 -20.60 -2.41 -1.65
N VAL A 16 -20.62 -2.58 -0.33
CA VAL A 16 -20.79 -1.46 0.62
C VAL A 16 -19.55 -1.30 1.51
N THR A 17 -19.46 -0.14 2.18
CA THR A 17 -18.38 0.10 3.16
C THR A 17 -18.46 -0.93 4.29
N GLY A 18 -17.33 -1.55 4.60
CA GLY A 18 -17.22 -2.64 5.58
C GLY A 18 -17.17 -4.04 4.98
N ASP A 19 -17.53 -4.21 3.70
CA ASP A 19 -17.47 -5.51 3.05
C ASP A 19 -16.05 -6.01 2.87
N HIS A 20 -15.86 -7.30 3.08
CA HIS A 20 -14.63 -8.01 2.74
C HIS A 20 -14.68 -8.49 1.30
N VAL A 21 -13.70 -8.10 0.52
CA VAL A 21 -13.61 -8.47 -0.90
C VAL A 21 -12.33 -9.28 -1.17
N ARG A 22 -12.42 -10.18 -2.15
CA ARG A 22 -11.27 -10.95 -2.65
C ARG A 22 -10.62 -10.20 -3.80
N ALA A 23 -9.36 -10.51 -4.08
CA ALA A 23 -8.73 -10.06 -5.31
C ALA A 23 -9.57 -10.51 -6.54
N VAL A 24 -9.68 -9.62 -7.54
CA VAL A 24 -10.47 -9.83 -8.78
C VAL A 24 -11.99 -9.92 -8.55
N GLN A 25 -12.49 -9.70 -7.33
CA GLN A 25 -13.94 -9.63 -7.07
C GLN A 25 -14.54 -8.38 -7.70
N VAL A 26 -15.73 -8.51 -8.28
CA VAL A 26 -16.49 -7.39 -8.87
C VAL A 26 -16.91 -6.41 -7.79
N LEU A 27 -16.63 -5.12 -7.98
CA LEU A 27 -17.00 -4.04 -7.08
C LEU A 27 -18.18 -3.23 -7.62
N LEU A 28 -18.11 -2.86 -8.90
CA LEU A 28 -19.14 -2.08 -9.58
C LEU A 28 -19.03 -2.27 -11.09
N ALA A 29 -20.06 -1.85 -11.82
CA ALA A 29 -20.06 -1.78 -13.27
C ALA A 29 -20.29 -0.34 -13.74
N ILE A 30 -19.62 0.03 -14.86
CA ILE A 30 -19.66 1.35 -15.49
C ILE A 30 -20.15 1.18 -16.91
N HIS A 31 -21.30 1.75 -17.23
CA HIS A 31 -21.78 1.85 -18.61
C HIS A 31 -20.99 2.91 -19.35
N SER A 32 -20.15 2.51 -20.31
CA SER A 32 -19.25 3.41 -21.03
C SER A 32 -19.57 3.47 -22.51
N ALA A 33 -19.88 4.68 -23.00
CA ALA A 33 -20.13 4.92 -24.43
C ALA A 33 -18.86 4.64 -25.28
N VAL A 34 -17.67 4.91 -24.71
CA VAL A 34 -16.39 4.64 -25.40
C VAL A 34 -16.20 3.15 -25.60
N LEU A 35 -16.51 2.34 -24.57
CA LEU A 35 -16.44 0.89 -24.64
C LEU A 35 -17.46 0.35 -25.66
N ALA A 36 -18.69 0.85 -25.63
CA ALA A 36 -19.74 0.47 -26.59
C ALA A 36 -19.33 0.77 -28.04
N THR A 37 -18.73 1.93 -28.29
CA THR A 37 -18.19 2.30 -29.62
C THR A 37 -17.07 1.34 -30.07
N ALA A 38 -16.13 1.05 -29.19
CA ALA A 38 -15.02 0.12 -29.51
C ALA A 38 -15.54 -1.30 -29.79
N GLN A 39 -16.58 -1.74 -29.11
CA GLN A 39 -17.22 -3.04 -29.37
C GLN A 39 -17.95 -3.06 -30.71
N ALA A 40 -18.67 -1.97 -31.07
CA ALA A 40 -19.33 -1.85 -32.37
C ALA A 40 -18.31 -1.92 -33.50
N GLN A 41 -17.18 -1.20 -33.36
CA GLN A 41 -16.07 -1.25 -34.33
C GLN A 41 -15.47 -2.66 -34.48
N LEU A 42 -15.29 -3.38 -33.38
CA LEU A 42 -14.81 -4.75 -33.44
C LEU A 42 -15.82 -5.69 -34.12
N ALA A 43 -17.12 -5.51 -33.85
CA ALA A 43 -18.16 -6.28 -34.50
C ALA A 43 -18.21 -6.05 -36.01
N GLU A 44 -18.08 -4.79 -36.46
CA GLU A 44 -17.99 -4.41 -37.85
C GLU A 44 -16.76 -5.01 -38.54
N ALA A 45 -15.59 -4.88 -37.92
CA ALA A 45 -14.35 -5.46 -38.45
C ALA A 45 -14.41 -6.98 -38.56
N ARG A 46 -15.06 -7.67 -37.62
CA ARG A 46 -15.31 -9.12 -37.68
C ARG A 46 -16.18 -9.50 -38.87
N GLN A 47 -17.25 -8.77 -39.12
CA GLN A 47 -18.14 -9.02 -40.26
C GLN A 47 -17.39 -8.79 -41.58
N ALA A 48 -16.60 -7.72 -41.70
CA ALA A 48 -15.80 -7.47 -42.89
C ALA A 48 -14.76 -8.57 -43.14
N ARG A 49 -14.13 -9.09 -42.10
CA ARG A 49 -13.20 -10.22 -42.22
C ARG A 49 -13.91 -11.52 -42.70
N LEU A 50 -15.06 -11.83 -42.10
CA LEU A 50 -15.82 -13.03 -42.52
C LEU A 50 -16.23 -12.94 -43.98
N LEU A 51 -16.68 -11.78 -44.47
CA LEU A 51 -17.02 -11.56 -45.87
C LEU A 51 -15.80 -11.71 -46.77
N ALA A 52 -14.67 -11.11 -46.42
CA ALA A 52 -13.44 -11.21 -47.17
C ALA A 52 -12.90 -12.63 -47.20
N GLU A 53 -13.05 -13.42 -46.11
CA GLU A 53 -12.66 -14.83 -46.04
C GLU A 53 -13.48 -15.71 -46.99
N GLN A 54 -14.80 -15.53 -47.02
CA GLN A 54 -15.68 -16.21 -47.94
C GLN A 54 -15.36 -15.88 -49.41
N THR A 55 -15.04 -14.61 -49.70
CA THR A 55 -14.67 -14.12 -51.02
C THR A 55 -13.33 -14.72 -51.48
N ALA A 56 -12.33 -14.71 -50.60
CA ALA A 56 -11.01 -15.29 -50.87
C ALA A 56 -11.09 -16.82 -51.10
N ALA A 57 -11.89 -17.53 -50.28
CA ALA A 57 -12.09 -18.96 -50.43
C ALA A 57 -12.80 -19.29 -51.76
N ARG A 58 -13.80 -18.52 -52.18
CA ARG A 58 -14.49 -18.66 -53.44
C ARG A 58 -13.55 -18.43 -54.64
N ALA A 59 -12.77 -17.32 -54.57
CA ALA A 59 -11.80 -17.01 -55.64
C ALA A 59 -10.69 -18.10 -55.77
N ALA A 60 -10.23 -18.65 -54.67
CA ALA A 60 -9.25 -19.75 -54.66
C ALA A 60 -9.85 -21.03 -55.34
N MET A 61 -11.08 -21.41 -54.98
CA MET A 61 -11.76 -22.55 -55.56
C MET A 61 -11.98 -22.41 -57.06
N LEU A 62 -12.38 -21.22 -57.55
CA LEU A 62 -12.56 -20.97 -58.98
C LEU A 62 -11.26 -21.10 -59.78
N VAL A 63 -10.14 -20.64 -59.22
CA VAL A 63 -8.83 -20.78 -59.86
C VAL A 63 -8.44 -22.26 -59.89
N GLU A 64 -8.65 -23.06 -58.85
CA GLU A 64 -8.38 -24.48 -58.82
C GLU A 64 -9.21 -25.27 -59.87
N GLN A 65 -10.43 -24.82 -60.14
CA GLN A 65 -11.30 -25.41 -61.16
C GLN A 65 -11.01 -24.90 -62.60
N GLY A 66 -10.01 -24.01 -62.75
CA GLY A 66 -9.66 -23.44 -64.06
C GLY A 66 -10.64 -22.38 -64.57
N ALA A 67 -11.60 -21.92 -63.74
CA ALA A 67 -12.65 -20.97 -64.08
C ALA A 67 -12.43 -19.55 -63.52
N GLY A 68 -11.34 -19.30 -62.74
CA GLY A 68 -11.04 -18.04 -62.08
C GLY A 68 -9.74 -17.38 -62.52
N SER A 69 -9.60 -16.07 -62.27
CA SER A 69 -8.39 -15.31 -62.51
C SER A 69 -7.44 -15.38 -61.32
N VAL A 70 -6.17 -15.60 -61.56
CA VAL A 70 -5.09 -15.54 -60.57
C VAL A 70 -5.05 -14.16 -59.91
N MET A 71 -5.24 -13.09 -60.70
CA MET A 71 -5.28 -11.71 -60.19
C MET A 71 -6.45 -11.47 -59.21
N GLU A 72 -7.65 -12.02 -59.48
CA GLU A 72 -8.80 -11.94 -58.58
C GLU A 72 -8.54 -12.65 -57.25
N ARG A 73 -7.87 -13.82 -57.30
CA ARG A 73 -7.49 -14.57 -56.10
C ARG A 73 -6.47 -13.75 -55.25
N GLU A 74 -5.50 -13.11 -55.90
CA GLU A 74 -4.50 -12.27 -55.19
C GLU A 74 -5.12 -11.03 -54.60
N GLN A 75 -6.06 -10.37 -55.30
CA GLN A 75 -6.83 -9.23 -54.78
C GLN A 75 -7.70 -9.67 -53.59
N ALA A 76 -8.40 -10.79 -53.67
CA ALA A 76 -9.22 -11.29 -52.56
C ALA A 76 -8.37 -11.71 -51.35
N SER A 77 -7.18 -12.30 -51.60
CA SER A 77 -6.26 -12.64 -50.50
C SER A 77 -5.70 -11.38 -49.81
N THR A 78 -5.39 -10.33 -50.56
CA THR A 78 -4.94 -9.04 -50.02
C THR A 78 -6.05 -8.37 -49.20
N ALA A 79 -7.27 -8.37 -49.73
CA ALA A 79 -8.44 -7.82 -48.98
C ALA A 79 -8.69 -8.57 -47.66
N LEU A 80 -8.51 -9.92 -47.66
CA LEU A 80 -8.58 -10.70 -46.44
C LEU A 80 -7.47 -10.33 -45.43
N ALA A 81 -6.24 -10.15 -45.91
CA ALA A 81 -5.14 -9.73 -45.07
C ALA A 81 -5.37 -8.36 -44.43
N GLN A 82 -5.95 -7.41 -45.20
CA GLN A 82 -6.31 -6.09 -44.69
C GLN A 82 -7.40 -6.18 -43.61
N SER A 83 -8.50 -6.91 -43.88
CA SER A 83 -9.61 -7.04 -42.91
C SER A 83 -9.20 -7.78 -41.63
N ARG A 84 -8.27 -8.73 -41.69
CA ARG A 84 -7.65 -9.34 -40.49
C ARG A 84 -6.86 -8.30 -39.67
N SER A 85 -6.09 -7.46 -40.32
CA SER A 85 -5.31 -6.40 -39.65
C SER A 85 -6.23 -5.37 -38.99
N GLU A 86 -7.38 -5.05 -39.59
CA GLU A 86 -8.39 -4.16 -39.03
C GLU A 86 -9.08 -4.76 -37.81
N GLU A 87 -9.47 -6.05 -37.87
CA GLU A 87 -10.02 -6.75 -36.71
C GLU A 87 -9.01 -6.80 -35.54
N ASP A 88 -7.75 -7.10 -35.83
CA ASP A 88 -6.69 -7.10 -34.80
C ASP A 88 -6.48 -5.71 -34.19
N ARG A 89 -6.60 -4.65 -34.98
CA ARG A 89 -6.52 -3.28 -34.48
C ARG A 89 -7.70 -2.97 -33.54
N ALA A 90 -8.92 -3.25 -33.97
CA ALA A 90 -10.13 -3.03 -33.20
C ALA A 90 -10.11 -3.85 -31.88
N ASN A 91 -9.65 -5.10 -31.97
CA ASN A 91 -9.52 -5.96 -30.79
C ASN A 91 -8.48 -5.43 -29.79
N ARG A 92 -7.32 -4.92 -30.26
CA ARG A 92 -6.35 -4.27 -29.39
C ARG A 92 -6.90 -3.01 -28.75
N ALA A 93 -7.63 -2.18 -29.49
CA ALA A 93 -8.27 -0.98 -28.96
C ALA A 93 -9.28 -1.32 -27.85
N LEU A 94 -10.12 -2.33 -28.04
CA LEU A 94 -11.06 -2.80 -27.03
C LEU A 94 -10.35 -3.31 -25.78
N ARG A 95 -9.30 -4.14 -25.95
CA ARG A 95 -8.51 -4.65 -24.82
C ARG A 95 -7.78 -3.55 -24.04
N ALA A 96 -7.30 -2.50 -24.72
CA ALA A 96 -6.66 -1.36 -24.08
C ALA A 96 -7.63 -0.60 -23.16
N LEU A 97 -8.93 -0.61 -23.49
CA LEU A 97 -10.00 -0.08 -22.63
C LEU A 97 -10.44 -1.07 -21.52
N GLY A 98 -9.79 -2.23 -21.42
CA GLY A 98 -10.16 -3.28 -20.45
C GLY A 98 -11.45 -4.03 -20.80
N GLY A 99 -11.99 -3.85 -22.02
CA GLY A 99 -13.19 -4.55 -22.50
C GLY A 99 -12.89 -6.03 -22.78
N GLN A 100 -13.75 -6.91 -22.30
CA GLN A 100 -13.81 -8.31 -22.69
C GLN A 100 -15.04 -8.46 -23.58
N GLY A 101 -14.88 -8.97 -24.83
CA GLY A 101 -15.90 -8.91 -25.87
C GLY A 101 -17.28 -9.39 -25.41
N GLY A 102 -18.30 -8.59 -25.66
CA GLY A 102 -19.72 -8.89 -25.46
C GLY A 102 -20.45 -8.05 -24.41
N GLU A 103 -19.77 -7.37 -23.50
CA GLU A 103 -20.39 -6.57 -22.44
C GLU A 103 -20.18 -5.08 -22.70
N THR A 104 -21.27 -4.31 -22.69
CA THR A 104 -21.22 -2.84 -22.82
C THR A 104 -20.80 -2.15 -21.54
N ASP A 105 -20.79 -2.88 -20.42
CA ASP A 105 -20.43 -2.37 -19.12
C ASP A 105 -18.98 -2.76 -18.78
N TYR A 106 -18.21 -1.79 -18.33
CA TYR A 106 -16.90 -2.04 -17.77
C TYR A 106 -17.03 -2.54 -16.33
N VAL A 107 -16.58 -3.77 -16.08
CA VAL A 107 -16.63 -4.38 -14.75
C VAL A 107 -15.36 -4.04 -13.98
N LEU A 108 -15.49 -3.17 -12.97
CA LEU A 108 -14.40 -2.80 -12.09
C LEU A 108 -14.24 -3.84 -10.99
N LYS A 109 -13.04 -4.41 -10.90
CA LYS A 109 -12.69 -5.47 -9.95
C LYS A 109 -11.69 -4.96 -8.91
N SER A 110 -11.70 -5.60 -7.73
CA SER A 110 -10.73 -5.28 -6.69
C SER A 110 -9.31 -5.73 -7.10
N PRO A 111 -8.29 -4.86 -7.01
CA PRO A 111 -6.91 -5.26 -7.29
C PRO A 111 -6.30 -6.15 -6.19
N ILE A 112 -6.82 -6.07 -4.96
CA ILE A 112 -6.33 -6.79 -3.78
C ILE A 112 -7.49 -7.42 -3.01
N ALA A 113 -7.20 -8.40 -2.17
CA ALA A 113 -8.11 -8.82 -1.11
C ALA A 113 -8.04 -7.81 0.04
N GLY A 114 -9.17 -7.57 0.73
CA GLY A 114 -9.22 -6.62 1.84
C GLY A 114 -10.63 -6.16 2.15
N THR A 115 -10.75 -5.07 2.89
CA THR A 115 -12.01 -4.47 3.30
C THR A 115 -12.26 -3.17 2.54
N VAL A 116 -13.49 -2.93 2.11
CA VAL A 116 -13.92 -1.64 1.55
C VAL A 116 -13.97 -0.61 2.68
N VAL A 117 -12.99 0.29 2.70
CA VAL A 117 -12.86 1.31 3.76
C VAL A 117 -13.73 2.53 3.45
N GLU A 118 -13.74 2.94 2.19
CA GLU A 118 -14.47 4.13 1.73
C GLU A 118 -15.17 3.85 0.40
N ARG A 119 -16.33 4.47 0.22
CA ARG A 119 -17.10 4.46 -1.03
C ARG A 119 -17.63 5.85 -1.31
N HIS A 120 -17.19 6.44 -2.42
CA HIS A 120 -17.57 7.79 -2.85
C HIS A 120 -18.57 7.80 -4.02
N VAL A 121 -19.07 6.63 -4.42
CA VAL A 121 -19.91 6.49 -5.60
C VAL A 121 -21.24 5.79 -5.31
N ALA A 122 -22.25 6.16 -6.11
CA ALA A 122 -23.56 5.55 -6.11
C ALA A 122 -24.00 5.20 -7.53
N VAL A 123 -24.98 4.33 -7.66
CA VAL A 123 -25.63 4.01 -8.95
C VAL A 123 -26.17 5.28 -9.56
N GLY A 124 -25.88 5.49 -10.85
CA GLY A 124 -26.29 6.68 -11.60
C GLY A 124 -25.27 7.82 -11.59
N ASN A 125 -24.23 7.81 -10.74
CA ASN A 125 -23.15 8.78 -10.81
C ASN A 125 -22.41 8.69 -12.14
N THR A 126 -21.98 9.84 -12.67
CA THR A 126 -21.08 9.92 -13.82
C THR A 126 -19.65 9.98 -13.31
N VAL A 127 -18.75 9.22 -13.93
CA VAL A 127 -17.33 9.15 -13.60
C VAL A 127 -16.49 9.48 -14.82
N SER A 128 -15.33 10.08 -14.60
CA SER A 128 -14.35 10.39 -15.63
C SER A 128 -13.23 9.38 -15.65
N GLY A 129 -12.76 9.01 -16.84
CA GLY A 129 -11.66 8.05 -17.04
C GLY A 129 -10.27 8.63 -16.84
N ASP A 130 -10.13 9.90 -16.44
CA ASP A 130 -8.85 10.57 -16.16
C ASP A 130 -8.25 10.22 -14.79
N ALA A 131 -8.87 9.31 -14.08
CA ALA A 131 -8.43 8.77 -12.79
C ALA A 131 -8.27 9.83 -11.67
N SER A 132 -8.90 11.00 -11.81
CA SER A 132 -8.85 12.03 -10.76
C SER A 132 -9.63 11.61 -9.51
N ASP A 133 -10.76 10.92 -9.69
CA ASP A 133 -11.67 10.61 -8.60
C ASP A 133 -11.47 9.18 -8.06
N THR A 134 -11.31 9.07 -6.74
CA THR A 134 -11.33 7.78 -6.05
C THR A 134 -12.77 7.31 -5.91
N LEU A 135 -13.11 6.16 -6.49
CA LEU A 135 -14.44 5.58 -6.42
C LEU A 135 -14.65 4.79 -5.12
N LEU A 136 -13.65 3.98 -4.79
CA LEU A 136 -13.64 3.08 -3.65
C LEU A 136 -12.22 2.99 -3.10
N THR A 137 -12.09 2.80 -1.79
CA THR A 137 -10.82 2.45 -1.17
C THR A 137 -10.95 1.06 -0.57
N VAL A 138 -10.14 0.13 -1.08
CA VAL A 138 -9.98 -1.21 -0.51
C VAL A 138 -8.62 -1.26 0.17
N ALA A 139 -8.59 -1.70 1.43
CA ALA A 139 -7.37 -1.83 2.23
C ALA A 139 -7.29 -3.21 2.85
N ASP A 140 -6.09 -3.76 2.87
CA ASP A 140 -5.78 -4.90 3.73
C ASP A 140 -5.54 -4.36 5.15
N LEU A 141 -6.40 -4.75 6.07
CA LEU A 141 -6.36 -4.34 7.46
C LEU A 141 -5.78 -5.41 8.38
N SER A 142 -5.28 -6.53 7.84
CA SER A 142 -4.66 -7.61 8.63
C SER A 142 -3.36 -7.15 9.32
N THR A 143 -2.72 -6.15 8.73
CA THR A 143 -1.55 -5.47 9.29
C THR A 143 -1.80 -3.97 9.25
N VAL A 144 -1.53 -3.30 10.35
CA VAL A 144 -1.65 -1.84 10.45
C VAL A 144 -0.32 -1.23 10.87
N TRP A 145 -0.12 0.01 10.45
CA TRP A 145 1.07 0.77 10.83
C TRP A 145 0.68 1.88 11.80
N VAL A 146 1.41 1.96 12.90
CA VAL A 146 1.37 3.11 13.78
C VAL A 146 2.53 4.03 13.40
N VAL A 147 2.20 5.27 13.09
CA VAL A 147 3.19 6.32 12.84
C VAL A 147 3.36 7.08 14.14
N ALA A 148 4.55 7.00 14.72
CA ALA A 148 4.92 7.68 15.94
C ALA A 148 5.93 8.80 15.64
N ASP A 149 5.79 9.92 16.33
CA ASP A 149 6.74 11.01 16.28
C ASP A 149 7.83 10.78 17.34
N VAL A 150 9.08 10.61 16.91
CA VAL A 150 10.25 10.45 17.76
C VAL A 150 10.95 11.80 17.83
N TYR A 151 10.99 12.42 19.00
CA TYR A 151 11.61 13.72 19.20
C TYR A 151 13.14 13.65 19.24
N GLU A 152 13.82 14.75 18.92
CA GLU A 152 15.29 14.82 18.85
C GLU A 152 16.01 14.17 20.06
N PRO A 153 15.59 14.37 21.32
CA PRO A 153 16.26 13.75 22.47
C PRO A 153 16.17 12.23 22.51
N ASP A 154 15.10 11.67 21.90
CA ASP A 154 14.81 10.23 21.93
C ASP A 154 15.38 9.48 20.72
N MET A 155 15.75 10.20 19.65
CA MET A 155 16.27 9.61 18.40
C MET A 155 17.46 8.67 18.59
N PRO A 156 18.44 8.96 19.48
CA PRO A 156 19.58 8.07 19.69
C PRO A 156 19.20 6.71 20.32
N TYR A 157 17.99 6.59 20.83
CA TYR A 157 17.51 5.41 21.57
C TYR A 157 16.50 4.56 20.81
N VAL A 158 16.02 5.04 19.66
CA VAL A 158 15.02 4.34 18.85
C VAL A 158 15.65 3.83 17.58
N HIS A 159 15.68 2.51 17.41
CA HIS A 159 16.28 1.84 16.26
C HIS A 159 15.29 0.92 15.56
N GLU A 160 15.55 0.65 14.30
CA GLU A 160 14.82 -0.38 13.56
C GLU A 160 15.02 -1.75 14.23
N GLY A 161 13.93 -2.49 14.38
CA GLY A 161 13.91 -3.79 15.05
C GLY A 161 13.55 -3.74 16.54
N ASP A 162 13.58 -2.57 17.18
CA ASP A 162 13.23 -2.41 18.58
C ASP A 162 11.82 -2.92 18.86
N ALA A 163 11.65 -3.68 19.96
CA ALA A 163 10.35 -4.13 20.40
C ALA A 163 9.52 -2.93 20.92
N THR A 164 8.24 -2.95 20.63
CA THR A 164 7.32 -1.86 21.05
C THR A 164 6.06 -2.43 21.69
N ILE A 165 5.56 -1.71 22.69
CA ILE A 165 4.23 -1.91 23.23
C ILE A 165 3.38 -0.71 22.80
N VAL A 166 2.28 -1.00 22.13
CA VAL A 166 1.35 0.01 21.64
C VAL A 166 0.04 -0.08 22.41
N THR A 167 -0.41 1.05 22.95
CA THR A 167 -1.71 1.21 23.58
C THR A 167 -2.56 2.16 22.76
N VAL A 168 -3.82 1.81 22.54
CA VAL A 168 -4.75 2.59 21.73
C VAL A 168 -5.82 3.16 22.65
N THR A 169 -6.09 4.45 22.56
CA THR A 169 -7.06 5.14 23.43
C THR A 169 -8.46 4.53 23.38
N ALA A 170 -8.85 4.01 22.23
CA ALA A 170 -10.16 3.36 22.03
C ALA A 170 -10.25 1.94 22.64
N LEU A 171 -9.11 1.34 23.03
CA LEU A 171 -9.00 -0.02 23.56
C LEU A 171 -8.05 -0.03 24.78
N PRO A 172 -8.44 0.61 25.90
CA PRO A 172 -7.54 0.85 27.04
C PRO A 172 -7.06 -0.43 27.73
N ASP A 173 -7.87 -1.49 27.66
CA ASP A 173 -7.58 -2.78 28.31
C ASP A 173 -6.74 -3.72 27.42
N ARG A 174 -6.33 -3.26 26.24
CA ARG A 174 -5.54 -4.06 25.29
C ARG A 174 -4.23 -3.39 24.96
N THR A 175 -3.18 -4.19 24.97
CA THR A 175 -1.86 -3.82 24.48
C THR A 175 -1.54 -4.61 23.22
N PHE A 176 -0.84 -3.98 22.29
CA PHE A 176 -0.42 -4.60 21.04
C PHE A 176 1.09 -4.59 20.98
N GLU A 177 1.67 -5.74 20.75
CA GLU A 177 3.11 -5.89 20.57
C GLU A 177 3.46 -5.63 19.09
N GLY A 178 4.53 -4.88 18.87
CA GLY A 178 5.01 -4.55 17.54
C GLY A 178 6.52 -4.39 17.50
N ARG A 179 7.01 -4.02 16.34
CA ARG A 179 8.42 -3.67 16.15
C ARG A 179 8.54 -2.40 15.34
N VAL A 180 9.58 -1.63 15.64
CA VAL A 180 9.96 -0.47 14.82
C VAL A 180 10.43 -1.00 13.46
N ALA A 181 9.63 -0.79 12.43
CA ALA A 181 9.94 -1.24 11.07
C ALA A 181 10.80 -0.22 10.31
N TYR A 182 10.74 1.05 10.71
CA TYR A 182 11.47 2.13 10.06
C TYR A 182 11.57 3.35 10.96
N VAL A 183 12.71 4.03 10.92
CA VAL A 183 12.91 5.35 11.56
C VAL A 183 13.30 6.35 10.48
N GLY A 184 12.52 7.43 10.35
CA GLY A 184 12.75 8.48 9.37
C GLY A 184 14.09 9.18 9.57
N GLN A 185 14.82 9.39 8.48
CA GLN A 185 16.12 10.08 8.49
C GLN A 185 15.99 11.60 8.38
N VAL A 186 14.77 12.09 8.18
CA VAL A 186 14.47 13.52 8.05
C VAL A 186 13.62 13.96 9.23
N VAL A 187 14.08 15.01 9.89
CA VAL A 187 13.37 15.66 11.00
C VAL A 187 12.45 16.73 10.42
N ASP A 188 11.19 16.68 10.78
CA ASP A 188 10.23 17.72 10.44
C ASP A 188 10.58 19.01 11.23
N GLN A 189 10.77 20.11 10.52
CA GLN A 189 11.21 21.38 11.11
C GLN A 189 10.16 22.01 12.03
N GLN A 190 8.90 21.72 11.83
CA GLN A 190 7.80 22.28 12.64
C GLN A 190 7.63 21.51 13.95
N THR A 191 7.62 20.17 13.87
CA THR A 191 7.42 19.29 15.03
C THR A 191 8.73 18.93 15.74
N ARG A 192 9.87 19.07 15.07
CA ARG A 192 11.22 18.62 15.51
C ARG A 192 11.23 17.14 15.87
N ALA A 193 10.49 16.36 15.11
CA ALA A 193 10.38 14.92 15.29
C ALA A 193 10.69 14.18 13.98
N ALA A 194 11.26 12.99 14.08
CA ALA A 194 11.35 12.03 13.00
C ALA A 194 10.19 11.06 13.10
N ARG A 195 9.63 10.65 11.97
CA ARG A 195 8.54 9.66 11.94
C ARG A 195 9.09 8.25 12.02
N ALA A 196 8.72 7.52 13.07
CA ALA A 196 8.94 6.09 13.16
C ALA A 196 7.66 5.33 12.76
N ARG A 197 7.83 4.21 12.09
CA ARG A 197 6.74 3.32 11.70
C ARG A 197 6.85 2.01 12.48
N VAL A 198 5.81 1.71 13.24
CA VAL A 198 5.67 0.45 13.97
C VAL A 198 4.64 -0.40 13.27
N GLU A 199 4.96 -1.65 12.99
CA GLU A 199 4.07 -2.61 12.35
C GLU A 199 3.38 -3.47 13.39
N LEU A 200 2.04 -3.56 13.29
CA LEU A 200 1.20 -4.33 14.19
C LEU A 200 0.35 -5.34 13.41
N SER A 201 0.29 -6.56 13.92
CA SER A 201 -0.67 -7.56 13.43
C SER A 201 -2.08 -7.25 13.94
N ASN A 202 -3.07 -7.34 13.06
CA ASN A 202 -4.46 -7.00 13.34
C ASN A 202 -5.43 -8.07 12.81
N PRO A 203 -5.30 -9.33 13.26
CA PRO A 203 -6.07 -10.44 12.71
C PRO A 203 -7.57 -10.36 13.04
N ASP A 204 -7.93 -9.72 14.13
CA ASP A 204 -9.32 -9.53 14.57
C ASP A 204 -9.95 -8.22 14.09
N GLY A 205 -9.21 -7.39 13.33
CA GLY A 205 -9.70 -6.13 12.80
C GLY A 205 -10.04 -5.07 13.87
N ALA A 206 -9.54 -5.24 15.10
CA ALA A 206 -9.83 -4.32 16.22
C ALA A 206 -9.18 -2.95 16.02
N LEU A 207 -8.00 -2.91 15.38
CA LEU A 207 -7.31 -1.66 15.06
C LEU A 207 -7.85 -1.09 13.75
N ARG A 208 -8.22 0.19 13.78
CA ARG A 208 -8.74 0.90 12.61
C ARG A 208 -7.84 2.09 12.26
N PRO A 209 -7.63 2.36 10.97
CA PRO A 209 -6.95 3.58 10.55
C PRO A 209 -7.57 4.84 11.18
N GLY A 210 -6.73 5.80 11.58
CA GLY A 210 -7.17 7.03 12.23
C GLY A 210 -7.33 6.94 13.75
N MET A 211 -7.13 5.78 14.38
CA MET A 211 -7.09 5.68 15.84
C MET A 211 -5.82 6.32 16.41
N CYS A 212 -5.95 7.00 17.55
CA CYS A 212 -4.81 7.52 18.30
C CYS A 212 -4.19 6.42 19.14
N ALA A 213 -2.85 6.32 19.07
CA ALA A 213 -2.07 5.32 19.77
C ALA A 213 -0.89 5.97 20.50
N ARG A 214 -0.46 5.34 21.59
CA ARG A 214 0.78 5.62 22.28
C ARG A 214 1.74 4.45 22.06
N VAL A 215 2.96 4.75 21.64
CA VAL A 215 4.01 3.76 21.43
C VAL A 215 5.04 3.89 22.54
N SER A 216 5.32 2.79 23.23
CA SER A 216 6.42 2.66 24.18
C SER A 216 7.47 1.76 23.52
N VAL A 217 8.62 2.32 23.21
CA VAL A 217 9.73 1.57 22.61
C VAL A 217 10.53 0.93 23.76
N GLN A 218 10.73 -0.38 23.67
CA GLN A 218 11.63 -1.09 24.54
C GLN A 218 13.01 -1.03 23.90
N SER A 219 13.78 -0.01 24.24
CA SER A 219 15.20 0.02 23.87
C SER A 219 15.90 -1.11 24.60
N ALA A 220 16.77 -1.84 23.90
CA ALA A 220 17.60 -2.84 24.56
C ALA A 220 18.35 -2.15 25.70
N GLU A 221 18.10 -2.62 26.91
CA GLU A 221 18.83 -2.11 28.07
C GLU A 221 20.32 -2.18 27.75
N ARG A 222 20.93 -1.03 27.52
CA ARG A 222 22.36 -0.95 27.84
C ARG A 222 22.45 -1.32 29.31
N ALA A 223 23.23 -2.34 29.62
CA ALA A 223 23.51 -2.70 31.00
C ALA A 223 24.01 -1.42 31.69
N THR A 224 23.09 -0.70 32.27
CA THR A 224 23.35 0.52 33.03
C THR A 224 23.53 0.10 34.45
N SER A 225 24.64 0.46 35.04
CA SER A 225 24.82 0.26 36.49
C SER A 225 23.84 1.22 37.20
N GLU A 226 23.01 0.69 38.07
CA GLU A 226 22.20 1.50 38.98
C GLU A 226 22.95 1.72 40.27
N VAL A 227 22.92 2.95 40.74
CA VAL A 227 23.55 3.33 42.02
C VAL A 227 22.55 4.12 42.86
N PRO A 228 22.59 3.97 44.20
CA PRO A 228 21.80 4.79 45.07
C PRO A 228 22.08 6.29 44.82
N LYS A 229 21.05 7.12 44.77
CA LYS A 229 21.20 8.57 44.59
C LYS A 229 22.11 9.20 45.63
N SER A 230 22.18 8.62 46.82
CA SER A 230 23.12 9.06 47.90
C SER A 230 24.58 8.87 47.54
N ALA A 231 24.93 8.02 46.60
CA ALA A 231 26.27 7.81 46.12
C ALA A 231 26.68 8.78 45.01
N VAL A 232 25.74 9.52 44.44
CA VAL A 232 25.96 10.48 43.38
C VAL A 232 26.12 11.89 44.00
N LEU A 233 27.22 12.51 43.71
CA LEU A 233 27.53 13.87 44.17
C LEU A 233 27.51 14.83 42.98
N ALA A 234 26.99 16.03 43.20
CA ALA A 234 26.96 17.08 42.18
C ALA A 234 27.93 18.22 42.57
N ARG A 235 28.71 18.72 41.60
CA ARG A 235 29.54 19.91 41.77
C ARG A 235 29.47 20.77 40.52
N ARG A 236 28.83 21.91 40.60
CA ARG A 236 28.48 22.77 39.47
C ARG A 236 27.56 21.97 38.49
N ASP A 237 28.03 21.74 37.26
CA ASP A 237 27.29 21.04 36.23
C ASP A 237 27.75 19.61 36.00
N GLU A 238 28.58 19.05 36.92
CA GLU A 238 29.11 17.68 36.79
C GLU A 238 28.59 16.78 37.91
N TYR A 239 28.20 15.57 37.52
CA TYR A 239 27.92 14.49 38.47
C TYR A 239 29.09 13.53 38.56
N TYR A 240 29.38 13.06 39.77
CA TYR A 240 30.47 12.14 40.00
C TYR A 240 30.18 11.19 41.15
N VAL A 241 30.86 10.07 41.12
CA VAL A 241 30.84 9.02 42.18
C VAL A 241 32.27 8.78 42.66
N PHE A 242 32.39 8.20 43.84
CA PHE A 242 33.66 7.69 44.32
C PHE A 242 33.71 6.19 44.17
N VAL A 243 34.70 5.68 43.42
CA VAL A 243 34.94 4.25 43.18
C VAL A 243 36.16 3.81 44.02
N GLU A 244 36.02 2.70 44.74
CA GLU A 244 37.13 2.17 45.50
C GLU A 244 38.21 1.59 44.58
N SER A 245 39.42 2.16 44.63
CA SER A 245 40.56 1.79 43.79
C SER A 245 41.56 0.88 44.53
N GLY A 246 41.31 0.60 45.81
CA GLY A 246 42.13 -0.23 46.68
C GLY A 246 41.71 -0.02 48.14
N ARG A 247 42.18 -0.83 49.09
CA ARG A 247 41.71 -0.76 50.48
C ARG A 247 41.84 0.65 51.04
N GLY A 248 40.69 1.35 51.17
CA GLY A 248 40.59 2.71 51.74
C GLY A 248 40.99 3.83 50.79
N SER A 249 41.20 3.56 49.50
CA SER A 249 41.51 4.61 48.50
C SER A 249 40.35 4.73 47.54
N PHE A 250 39.84 5.94 47.35
CA PHE A 250 38.71 6.23 46.51
C PHE A 250 39.11 7.19 45.39
N THR A 251 38.68 6.91 44.16
CA THR A 251 38.93 7.73 43.00
C THR A 251 37.62 8.38 42.55
N ARG A 252 37.64 9.73 42.40
CA ARG A 252 36.53 10.46 41.85
C ARG A 252 36.38 10.15 40.36
N ARG A 253 35.21 9.69 39.94
CA ARG A 253 34.88 9.43 38.54
C ARG A 253 33.65 10.21 38.11
N ILE A 254 33.77 10.98 37.03
CA ILE A 254 32.66 11.72 36.45
C ILE A 254 31.74 10.71 35.82
N VAL A 255 30.43 10.85 36.04
CA VAL A 255 29.38 9.96 35.51
C VAL A 255 28.30 10.78 34.83
N ARG A 256 27.67 10.15 33.84
CA ARG A 256 26.50 10.71 33.19
C ARG A 256 25.25 9.94 33.69
N LEU A 257 24.33 10.72 34.29
CA LEU A 257 23.10 10.15 34.84
C LEU A 257 22.11 9.83 33.72
N GLY A 258 21.34 8.77 33.91
CA GLY A 258 20.21 8.36 33.10
C GLY A 258 18.88 8.55 33.82
N THR A 259 17.99 7.58 33.65
CA THR A 259 16.63 7.59 34.22
C THR A 259 16.65 7.48 35.73
N ASP A 260 15.77 8.22 36.39
CA ASP A 260 15.56 8.20 37.83
C ASP A 260 14.56 7.08 38.19
N HIS A 261 14.99 6.12 39.04
CA HIS A 261 14.20 4.99 39.46
C HIS A 261 13.90 5.04 40.97
N GLY A 262 13.41 6.19 41.46
CA GLY A 262 13.04 6.36 42.86
C GLY A 262 14.24 6.61 43.76
N ASP A 263 14.73 5.61 44.51
CA ASP A 263 15.91 5.75 45.39
C ASP A 263 17.24 5.54 44.63
N ASP A 264 17.18 4.96 43.44
CA ASP A 264 18.33 4.68 42.58
C ASP A 264 18.31 5.55 41.34
N VAL A 265 19.47 5.70 40.70
CA VAL A 265 19.65 6.40 39.42
C VAL A 265 20.52 5.56 38.50
N ALA A 266 20.11 5.44 37.26
CA ALA A 266 20.87 4.76 36.22
C ALA A 266 22.10 5.59 35.83
N ILE A 267 23.25 4.93 35.66
CA ILE A 267 24.47 5.55 35.14
C ILE A 267 24.66 5.12 33.69
N LEU A 268 24.56 6.10 32.78
CA LEU A 268 24.69 5.86 31.33
C LEU A 268 26.14 5.72 30.88
N ASP A 269 27.07 6.36 31.60
CA ASP A 269 28.50 6.35 31.27
C ASP A 269 29.36 6.70 32.50
N GLY A 270 30.57 6.21 32.53
CA GLY A 270 31.57 6.51 33.60
C GLY A 270 31.71 5.45 34.70
N LEU A 271 30.86 4.40 34.73
CA LEU A 271 30.94 3.33 35.74
C LEU A 271 30.85 1.96 35.06
N ARG A 272 31.55 0.96 35.60
CA ARG A 272 31.47 -0.44 35.15
C ARG A 272 30.70 -1.29 36.15
N ALA A 273 30.01 -2.30 35.66
CA ALA A 273 29.32 -3.24 36.55
C ALA A 273 30.29 -3.89 37.55
N GLY A 274 29.94 -3.81 38.86
CA GLY A 274 30.74 -4.38 39.93
C GLY A 274 31.81 -3.43 40.54
N GLU A 275 31.86 -2.17 40.09
CA GLU A 275 32.72 -1.12 40.71
C GLU A 275 32.03 -0.42 41.87
#